data_590544acec1cac3b666a3d593a497986
#
_entry.id   590544acec1cac3b666a3d593a497986
#
_cell.length_a   1.000
_cell.length_b   1.000
_cell.length_c   1.000
_cell.angle_alpha   90.00
_cell.angle_beta   90.00
_cell.angle_gamma   90.00
#
_symmetry.space_group_name_H-M   'P 1'
#
loop_
_entity.id
_entity.type
_entity.pdbx_description
1 polymer ?
#
loop_
_entity_poly.entity_id
_entity_poly.type
_entity_poly.pdbx_seq_one_letter_code
_entity_poly.pdbx_strand_id
1 'polypeptide(L)'
;MIKQVKKLFFGILFYPLFIISKIIPTSENMWIFGAWYGTCYSDNTSYLFEYVNKEKKDVTAVWLTNKSEIISNLRSKGMKAFHNNSPLGFYFGCRAAVTFVNCGYSDVNLYAIGKSLKVQLWHGIPLKKIKYDDKINENKHHNPFYKGIKSALLFIFPFLNDSFDLIISSSKEVTQRMASAFRIDPVKIIETGYPRMDRILAPKDEHLNLINLRQEWSEFGKIILYAPTHRKEGNGGASLFDSMDFQIFNEFLSNNNAAMFIKMHYHHELNNNYLVNKSFSNIIYLEESDVPDINNILPFVDVLITDYSGVLLDYLILDKPIIPTSFDLEDYIKTDRELYEDYSETVLGTDCNNWDQVQNRLQDIFLGNDLSISFRKEMSTRYFKYLDTDNCKRIIESVTHHLNLPL
;
A
#
# COMPACT_ATOMS: atom_id res chain seq x y z
N MET A 1 4.21 -24.07 12.75
CA MET A 1 4.96 -25.28 12.36
C MET A 1 4.49 -25.84 11.01
N ILE A 2 3.21 -26.22 10.83
CA ILE A 2 2.69 -26.81 9.57
C ILE A 2 2.92 -25.93 8.33
N LYS A 3 2.69 -24.61 8.41
CA LYS A 3 2.93 -23.69 7.28
C LYS A 3 4.40 -23.64 6.83
N GLN A 4 5.33 -23.78 7.76
CA GLN A 4 6.78 -23.75 7.47
C GLN A 4 7.26 -25.06 6.87
N VAL A 5 6.76 -26.21 7.36
CA VAL A 5 7.05 -27.52 6.78
C VAL A 5 6.52 -27.61 5.35
N LYS A 6 5.31 -27.10 5.08
CA LYS A 6 4.78 -26.99 3.71
C LYS A 6 5.68 -26.09 2.83
N LYS A 7 6.13 -24.92 3.33
CA LYS A 7 6.99 -24.00 2.58
C LYS A 7 8.33 -24.68 2.24
N LEU A 8 8.90 -25.43 3.16
CA LEU A 8 10.12 -26.21 2.93
C LEU A 8 9.91 -27.34 1.91
N PHE A 9 8.85 -28.13 2.06
CA PHE A 9 8.52 -29.21 1.15
C PHE A 9 8.36 -28.71 -0.30
N PHE A 10 7.58 -27.63 -0.50
CA PHE A 10 7.43 -27.01 -1.81
C PHE A 10 8.73 -26.37 -2.28
N GLY A 11 9.55 -25.83 -1.39
CA GLY A 11 10.88 -25.31 -1.71
C GLY A 11 11.78 -26.39 -2.32
N ILE A 12 11.84 -27.57 -1.71
CA ILE A 12 12.60 -28.72 -2.21
C ILE A 12 12.03 -29.21 -3.55
N LEU A 13 10.73 -29.39 -3.64
CA LEU A 13 10.05 -29.92 -4.83
C LEU A 13 10.27 -29.03 -6.06
N PHE A 14 10.19 -27.70 -5.89
CA PHE A 14 10.31 -26.74 -6.99
C PHE A 14 11.71 -26.11 -7.13
N TYR A 15 12.70 -26.55 -6.34
CA TYR A 15 14.08 -26.10 -6.46
C TYR A 15 14.66 -26.28 -7.88
N PRO A 16 14.40 -27.40 -8.60
CA PRO A 16 14.86 -27.56 -9.98
C PRO A 16 14.34 -26.45 -10.90
N LEU A 17 13.11 -25.99 -10.73
CA LEU A 17 12.55 -24.88 -11.53
C LEU A 17 13.31 -23.58 -11.27
N PHE A 18 13.68 -23.31 -10.01
CA PHE A 18 14.49 -22.14 -9.68
C PHE A 18 15.89 -22.22 -10.31
N ILE A 19 16.53 -23.39 -10.32
CA ILE A 19 17.81 -23.58 -11.02
C ILE A 19 17.65 -23.35 -12.53
N ILE A 20 16.60 -23.89 -13.14
CA ILE A 20 16.29 -23.65 -14.56
C ILE A 20 16.12 -22.14 -14.82
N SER A 21 15.42 -21.40 -13.95
CA SER A 21 15.26 -19.96 -14.10
C SER A 21 16.57 -19.17 -14.08
N LYS A 22 17.62 -19.72 -13.42
CA LYS A 22 18.97 -19.12 -13.42
C LYS A 22 19.77 -19.40 -14.68
N ILE A 23 19.36 -20.39 -15.50
CA ILE A 23 20.05 -20.76 -16.71
C ILE A 23 19.44 -20.08 -17.93
N ILE A 24 18.12 -19.96 -17.97
CA ILE A 24 17.39 -19.33 -19.08
C ILE A 24 17.86 -17.88 -19.27
N PRO A 25 18.25 -17.47 -20.50
CA PRO A 25 18.65 -16.09 -20.77
C PRO A 25 17.45 -15.15 -20.64
N THR A 26 17.65 -14.00 -20.01
CA THR A 26 16.66 -12.94 -19.91
C THR A 26 16.51 -12.18 -21.22
N SER A 27 15.43 -11.45 -21.38
CA SER A 27 15.18 -10.54 -22.49
C SER A 27 15.02 -9.13 -21.91
N GLU A 28 15.87 -8.21 -22.34
CA GLU A 28 15.99 -6.86 -21.79
C GLU A 28 14.66 -6.08 -21.76
N ASN A 29 13.84 -6.34 -22.77
CA ASN A 29 12.53 -5.71 -22.92
C ASN A 29 11.38 -6.49 -22.26
N MET A 30 11.64 -7.53 -21.46
CA MET A 30 10.61 -8.30 -20.76
C MET A 30 10.60 -7.94 -19.29
N TRP A 31 9.51 -7.34 -18.81
CA TRP A 31 9.36 -6.88 -17.43
C TRP A 31 8.12 -7.51 -16.79
N ILE A 32 8.28 -8.03 -15.59
CA ILE A 32 7.24 -8.75 -14.85
C ILE A 32 6.76 -7.87 -13.69
N PHE A 33 5.46 -7.90 -13.47
CA PHE A 33 4.78 -7.16 -12.41
C PHE A 33 3.86 -8.08 -11.62
N GLY A 34 3.80 -7.89 -10.31
CA GLY A 34 2.86 -8.57 -9.43
C GLY A 34 2.70 -7.83 -8.11
N ALA A 35 1.57 -8.03 -7.44
CA ALA A 35 1.25 -7.36 -6.20
C ALA A 35 0.47 -8.26 -5.25
N TRP A 36 0.53 -7.95 -3.95
CA TRP A 36 -0.32 -8.51 -2.91
C TRP A 36 -0.41 -10.05 -2.95
N TYR A 37 0.76 -10.72 -2.98
CA TYR A 37 0.86 -12.19 -3.05
C TYR A 37 0.15 -12.79 -4.28
N GLY A 38 0.04 -12.01 -5.35
CA GLY A 38 -0.67 -12.39 -6.58
C GLY A 38 -2.20 -12.38 -6.46
N THR A 39 -2.77 -11.70 -5.47
CA THR A 39 -4.21 -11.73 -5.21
C THR A 39 -4.96 -10.46 -5.63
N CYS A 40 -4.26 -9.31 -5.76
CA CYS A 40 -4.88 -8.04 -6.12
C CYS A 40 -4.15 -7.36 -7.28
N TYR A 41 -4.90 -6.52 -8.00
CA TYR A 41 -4.38 -5.59 -9.00
C TYR A 41 -4.58 -4.18 -8.47
N SER A 42 -3.60 -3.68 -7.72
CA SER A 42 -3.69 -2.37 -7.05
C SER A 42 -2.31 -1.87 -6.66
N ASP A 43 -2.27 -0.61 -6.18
CA ASP A 43 -1.09 -0.02 -5.56
C ASP A 43 0.06 0.27 -6.53
N ASN A 44 1.24 0.60 -6.01
CA ASN A 44 2.43 1.03 -6.75
C ASN A 44 2.73 0.19 -7.99
N THR A 45 2.60 -1.14 -7.86
CA THR A 45 2.93 -2.05 -8.95
C THR A 45 1.94 -1.94 -10.11
N SER A 46 0.64 -1.79 -9.83
CA SER A 46 -0.38 -1.65 -10.89
C SER A 46 -0.22 -0.32 -11.64
N TYR A 47 0.02 0.77 -10.93
CA TYR A 47 0.21 2.10 -11.55
C TYR A 47 1.47 2.14 -12.42
N LEU A 48 2.58 1.55 -11.93
CA LEU A 48 3.79 1.44 -12.75
C LEU A 48 3.57 0.54 -13.98
N PHE A 49 2.83 -0.57 -13.83
CA PHE A 49 2.49 -1.45 -14.94
C PHE A 49 1.64 -0.74 -16.00
N GLU A 50 0.66 0.05 -15.60
CA GLU A 50 -0.15 0.87 -16.51
C GLU A 50 0.72 1.91 -17.23
N TYR A 51 1.59 2.61 -16.50
CA TYR A 51 2.53 3.57 -17.06
C TYR A 51 3.44 2.94 -18.10
N VAL A 52 4.05 1.78 -17.81
CA VAL A 52 4.93 1.07 -18.76
C VAL A 52 4.17 0.64 -20.01
N ASN A 53 2.96 0.10 -19.88
CA ASN A 53 2.13 -0.26 -21.05
C ASN A 53 1.76 0.96 -21.91
N LYS A 54 1.60 2.14 -21.29
CA LYS A 54 1.25 3.38 -21.99
C LYS A 54 2.48 4.02 -22.67
N GLU A 55 3.57 4.18 -21.94
CA GLU A 55 4.69 5.03 -22.33
C GLU A 55 5.89 4.26 -22.93
N LYS A 56 6.09 2.98 -22.61
CA LYS A 56 7.25 2.17 -23.05
C LYS A 56 6.81 1.07 -24.02
N LYS A 57 6.60 1.42 -25.29
CA LYS A 57 6.11 0.50 -26.32
C LYS A 57 7.12 -0.57 -26.73
N ASP A 58 8.39 -0.36 -26.46
CA ASP A 58 9.50 -1.30 -26.64
C ASP A 58 9.56 -2.36 -25.53
N VAL A 59 8.90 -2.13 -24.39
CA VAL A 59 8.86 -3.07 -23.27
C VAL A 59 7.62 -3.97 -23.34
N THR A 60 7.82 -5.26 -23.19
CA THR A 60 6.76 -6.22 -22.95
C THR A 60 6.50 -6.32 -21.45
N ALA A 61 5.55 -5.58 -20.96
CA ALA A 61 5.09 -5.66 -19.58
C ALA A 61 4.10 -6.83 -19.41
N VAL A 62 4.31 -7.66 -18.39
CA VAL A 62 3.47 -8.83 -18.10
C VAL A 62 3.07 -8.82 -16.63
N TRP A 63 1.76 -8.85 -16.36
CA TRP A 63 1.22 -9.01 -15.03
C TRP A 63 1.09 -10.48 -14.64
N LEU A 64 1.60 -10.85 -13.48
CA LEU A 64 1.43 -12.19 -12.92
C LEU A 64 0.49 -12.15 -11.71
N THR A 65 -0.46 -13.08 -11.65
CA THR A 65 -1.47 -13.14 -10.58
C THR A 65 -2.01 -14.56 -10.39
N ASN A 66 -2.63 -14.82 -9.25
CA ASN A 66 -3.33 -16.08 -8.96
C ASN A 66 -4.86 -15.97 -9.19
N LYS A 67 -5.36 -14.82 -9.68
CA LYS A 67 -6.78 -14.52 -9.86
C LYS A 67 -7.19 -14.47 -11.32
N SER A 68 -8.09 -15.35 -11.71
CA SER A 68 -8.57 -15.46 -13.12
C SER A 68 -9.33 -14.19 -13.56
N GLU A 69 -10.04 -13.54 -12.64
CA GLU A 69 -10.78 -12.31 -12.93
C GLU A 69 -9.85 -11.17 -13.33
N ILE A 70 -8.70 -11.03 -12.62
CA ILE A 70 -7.67 -10.02 -12.94
C ILE A 70 -7.07 -10.31 -14.32
N ILE A 71 -6.78 -11.58 -14.64
CA ILE A 71 -6.27 -11.97 -15.94
C ILE A 71 -7.24 -11.60 -17.05
N SER A 72 -8.51 -11.93 -16.88
CA SER A 72 -9.57 -11.64 -17.88
C SER A 72 -9.75 -10.13 -18.08
N ASN A 73 -9.78 -9.37 -16.99
CA ASN A 73 -9.90 -7.91 -17.03
C ASN A 73 -8.72 -7.25 -17.76
N LEU A 74 -7.48 -7.62 -17.41
CA LEU A 74 -6.30 -7.04 -18.04
C LEU A 74 -6.20 -7.40 -19.53
N ARG A 75 -6.55 -8.65 -19.90
CA ARG A 75 -6.55 -9.08 -21.29
C ARG A 75 -7.63 -8.38 -22.11
N SER A 76 -8.79 -8.10 -21.55
CA SER A 76 -9.84 -7.32 -22.25
C SER A 76 -9.38 -5.89 -22.56
N LYS A 77 -8.42 -5.36 -21.79
CA LYS A 77 -7.77 -4.06 -22.03
C LYS A 77 -6.54 -4.15 -22.94
N GLY A 78 -6.27 -5.33 -23.53
CA GLY A 78 -5.10 -5.55 -24.40
C GLY A 78 -3.78 -5.75 -23.67
N MET A 79 -3.78 -5.87 -22.34
CA MET A 79 -2.59 -6.05 -21.52
C MET A 79 -2.25 -7.54 -21.35
N LYS A 80 -0.96 -7.88 -21.24
CA LYS A 80 -0.52 -9.25 -21.01
C LYS A 80 -0.61 -9.63 -19.55
N ALA A 81 -1.41 -10.65 -19.22
CA ALA A 81 -1.53 -11.18 -17.87
C ALA A 81 -1.62 -12.71 -17.88
N PHE A 82 -0.96 -13.36 -16.91
CA PHE A 82 -0.93 -14.82 -16.80
C PHE A 82 -1.03 -15.27 -15.34
N HIS A 83 -1.49 -16.49 -15.16
CA HIS A 83 -1.49 -17.10 -13.83
C HIS A 83 -0.04 -17.42 -13.39
N ASN A 84 0.31 -17.09 -12.14
CA ASN A 84 1.67 -17.27 -11.58
C ASN A 84 2.25 -18.65 -11.83
N ASN A 85 1.47 -19.70 -11.64
CA ASN A 85 1.89 -21.09 -11.72
C ASN A 85 1.58 -21.75 -13.08
N SER A 86 1.18 -20.97 -14.10
CA SER A 86 1.01 -21.50 -15.45
C SER A 86 2.35 -21.66 -16.16
N PRO A 87 2.48 -22.57 -17.16
CA PRO A 87 3.69 -22.68 -17.96
C PRO A 87 4.12 -21.36 -18.61
N LEU A 88 3.16 -20.54 -19.08
CA LEU A 88 3.45 -19.23 -19.65
C LEU A 88 3.89 -18.24 -18.58
N GLY A 89 3.24 -18.23 -17.39
CA GLY A 89 3.67 -17.40 -16.26
C GLY A 89 5.11 -17.72 -15.84
N PHE A 90 5.46 -19.00 -15.77
CA PHE A 90 6.82 -19.45 -15.51
C PHE A 90 7.79 -19.03 -16.61
N TYR A 91 7.43 -19.24 -17.88
CA TYR A 91 8.26 -18.85 -19.02
C TYR A 91 8.56 -17.34 -19.02
N PHE A 92 7.55 -16.50 -18.88
CA PHE A 92 7.74 -15.05 -18.84
C PHE A 92 8.57 -14.61 -17.64
N GLY A 93 8.35 -15.22 -16.47
CA GLY A 93 9.17 -14.98 -15.29
C GLY A 93 10.65 -15.28 -15.52
N CYS A 94 10.98 -16.45 -16.11
CA CYS A 94 12.36 -16.82 -16.43
C CYS A 94 13.02 -15.89 -17.45
N ARG A 95 12.23 -15.32 -18.35
CA ARG A 95 12.72 -14.41 -19.41
C ARG A 95 12.83 -12.96 -18.97
N ALA A 96 12.30 -12.61 -17.80
CA ALA A 96 12.25 -11.24 -17.32
C ALA A 96 13.65 -10.66 -17.04
N ALA A 97 13.91 -9.46 -17.56
CA ALA A 97 15.05 -8.65 -17.14
C ALA A 97 14.78 -7.96 -15.81
N VAL A 98 13.51 -7.56 -15.56
CA VAL A 98 13.09 -6.87 -14.34
C VAL A 98 11.83 -7.53 -13.76
N THR A 99 11.80 -7.61 -12.44
CA THR A 99 10.62 -8.04 -11.68
C THR A 99 10.26 -6.98 -10.64
N PHE A 100 9.06 -6.41 -10.75
CA PHE A 100 8.51 -5.44 -9.82
C PHE A 100 7.51 -6.09 -8.89
N VAL A 101 7.67 -5.86 -7.59
CA VAL A 101 6.78 -6.37 -6.53
C VAL A 101 6.52 -5.30 -5.47
N ASN A 102 5.43 -5.45 -4.69
CA ASN A 102 5.15 -4.54 -3.57
C ASN A 102 5.17 -5.22 -2.19
N CYS A 103 4.97 -6.54 -2.11
CA CYS A 103 5.06 -7.27 -0.84
C CYS A 103 6.32 -8.14 -0.77
N GLY A 104 6.63 -8.87 -1.84
CA GLY A 104 7.77 -9.78 -1.94
C GLY A 104 7.68 -10.71 -3.14
N TYR A 105 8.57 -11.69 -3.23
CA TYR A 105 8.64 -12.60 -4.38
C TYR A 105 7.38 -13.45 -4.57
N SER A 106 6.56 -13.60 -3.54
CA SER A 106 5.27 -14.29 -3.62
C SER A 106 4.19 -13.51 -4.38
N ASP A 107 4.45 -12.26 -4.75
CA ASP A 107 3.57 -11.49 -5.63
C ASP A 107 3.56 -12.07 -7.05
N VAL A 108 4.67 -12.72 -7.42
CA VAL A 108 4.89 -13.38 -8.70
C VAL A 108 5.30 -14.86 -8.49
N ASN A 109 5.74 -15.54 -9.54
CA ASN A 109 6.28 -16.90 -9.39
C ASN A 109 7.73 -16.84 -8.89
N LEU A 110 7.92 -17.05 -7.57
CA LEU A 110 9.23 -16.98 -6.91
C LEU A 110 10.27 -17.97 -7.45
N TYR A 111 9.85 -19.03 -8.15
CA TYR A 111 10.76 -20.00 -8.77
C TYR A 111 11.21 -19.57 -10.17
N ALA A 112 10.61 -18.54 -10.74
CA ALA A 112 10.86 -18.08 -12.10
C ALA A 112 11.76 -16.83 -12.21
N ILE A 113 12.06 -16.15 -11.08
CA ILE A 113 12.74 -14.84 -11.07
C ILE A 113 14.27 -14.91 -10.89
N GLY A 114 14.90 -16.04 -11.24
CA GLY A 114 16.29 -16.32 -10.88
C GLY A 114 17.34 -15.30 -11.33
N LYS A 115 17.17 -14.68 -12.51
CA LYS A 115 18.12 -13.71 -13.09
C LYS A 115 17.61 -12.27 -13.16
N SER A 116 16.32 -12.04 -13.00
CA SER A 116 15.76 -10.69 -13.12
C SER A 116 16.31 -9.73 -12.07
N LEU A 117 16.45 -8.46 -12.43
CA LEU A 117 16.62 -7.37 -11.47
C LEU A 117 15.35 -7.25 -10.62
N LYS A 118 15.47 -7.37 -9.30
CA LYS A 118 14.34 -7.43 -8.36
C LYS A 118 14.14 -6.07 -7.72
N VAL A 119 13.05 -5.41 -8.09
CA VAL A 119 12.71 -4.06 -7.64
C VAL A 119 11.53 -4.12 -6.68
N GLN A 120 11.74 -3.66 -5.45
CA GLN A 120 10.70 -3.53 -4.44
C GLN A 120 10.08 -2.13 -4.51
N LEU A 121 8.79 -2.06 -4.85
CA LEU A 121 8.05 -0.80 -4.90
C LEU A 121 7.36 -0.45 -3.58
N TRP A 122 7.27 -1.41 -2.65
CA TRP A 122 6.56 -1.30 -1.40
C TRP A 122 5.10 -0.84 -1.59
N HIS A 123 4.39 -0.57 -0.49
CA HIS A 123 2.95 -0.27 -0.51
C HIS A 123 2.60 0.87 0.46
N GLY A 124 3.45 1.89 0.52
CA GLY A 124 3.22 3.13 1.27
C GLY A 124 4.44 3.61 2.03
N ILE A 125 4.36 4.85 2.50
CA ILE A 125 5.38 5.43 3.37
C ILE A 125 5.25 4.78 4.75
N PRO A 126 6.33 4.20 5.33
CA PRO A 126 6.24 3.49 6.60
C PRO A 126 6.15 4.46 7.78
N LEU A 127 4.94 4.66 8.32
CA LEU A 127 4.70 5.31 9.61
C LEU A 127 4.98 4.34 10.76
N LYS A 128 4.60 3.09 10.59
CA LYS A 128 4.80 1.98 11.53
C LYS A 128 6.09 1.26 11.25
N LYS A 129 6.74 0.68 12.29
CA LYS A 129 7.88 -0.21 12.12
C LYS A 129 7.50 -1.42 11.28
N ILE A 130 8.31 -1.74 10.26
CA ILE A 130 8.05 -2.81 9.30
C ILE A 130 9.20 -3.80 9.25
N LYS A 131 8.94 -5.01 8.74
CA LYS A 131 9.94 -6.08 8.52
C LYS A 131 10.80 -6.31 9.77
N TYR A 132 12.14 -6.10 9.69
CA TYR A 132 13.08 -6.36 10.78
C TYR A 132 13.03 -5.32 11.91
N ASP A 133 12.41 -4.17 11.70
CA ASP A 133 12.22 -3.15 12.75
C ASP A 133 10.98 -3.45 13.62
N ASP A 134 10.04 -4.29 13.14
CA ASP A 134 8.85 -4.73 13.88
C ASP A 134 9.20 -5.82 14.90
N LYS A 135 9.66 -5.42 16.09
CA LYS A 135 10.08 -6.35 17.13
C LYS A 135 8.94 -7.14 17.76
N ILE A 136 7.73 -6.61 17.78
CA ILE A 136 6.55 -7.30 18.33
C ILE A 136 6.29 -8.59 17.55
N ASN A 137 6.40 -8.56 16.23
CA ASN A 137 6.20 -9.73 15.39
C ASN A 137 7.47 -10.58 15.22
N GLU A 138 8.67 -10.00 15.28
CA GLU A 138 9.94 -10.73 15.18
C GLU A 138 10.19 -11.56 16.46
N ASN A 139 9.85 -11.05 17.65
CA ASN A 139 10.07 -11.70 18.92
C ASN A 139 9.26 -12.98 19.18
N LYS A 140 8.24 -13.25 18.38
CA LYS A 140 7.46 -14.50 18.43
C LYS A 140 8.30 -15.77 18.10
N HIS A 141 9.59 -15.61 17.67
CA HIS A 141 10.45 -16.72 17.23
C HIS A 141 11.87 -16.68 17.83
N HIS A 142 11.98 -16.49 19.14
CA HIS A 142 13.28 -16.30 19.83
C HIS A 142 14.16 -17.53 20.03
N ASN A 143 13.79 -18.72 19.55
CA ASN A 143 14.63 -19.90 19.73
C ASN A 143 15.90 -19.80 18.83
N PRO A 144 17.15 -19.77 19.44
CA PRO A 144 18.41 -19.70 18.67
C PRO A 144 18.59 -20.85 17.68
N PHE A 145 18.15 -22.05 18.04
CA PHE A 145 18.19 -23.23 17.19
C PHE A 145 17.33 -23.05 15.95
N TYR A 146 16.14 -22.43 16.12
CA TYR A 146 15.26 -22.08 15.00
C TYR A 146 15.87 -21.04 14.07
N LYS A 147 16.60 -20.04 14.63
CA LYS A 147 17.31 -19.03 13.83
C LYS A 147 18.42 -19.67 13.00
N GLY A 148 19.18 -20.62 13.54
CA GLY A 148 20.21 -21.36 12.82
C GLY A 148 19.66 -22.18 11.66
N ILE A 149 18.58 -22.94 11.89
CA ILE A 149 17.91 -23.71 10.84
C ILE A 149 17.35 -22.77 9.76
N LYS A 150 16.71 -21.68 10.13
CA LYS A 150 16.19 -20.69 9.19
C LYS A 150 17.29 -20.11 8.31
N SER A 151 18.44 -19.74 8.87
CA SER A 151 19.58 -19.22 8.12
C SER A 151 20.14 -20.26 7.13
N ALA A 152 20.28 -21.52 7.55
CA ALA A 152 20.72 -22.61 6.66
C ALA A 152 19.72 -22.83 5.52
N LEU A 153 18.41 -22.81 5.82
CA LEU A 153 17.38 -22.95 4.79
C LEU A 153 17.37 -21.79 3.79
N LEU A 154 17.56 -20.55 4.24
CA LEU A 154 17.63 -19.39 3.36
C LEU A 154 18.90 -19.40 2.50
N PHE A 155 19.99 -19.98 2.99
CA PHE A 155 21.21 -20.19 2.21
C PHE A 155 21.02 -21.24 1.10
N ILE A 156 20.37 -22.37 1.42
CA ILE A 156 20.09 -23.45 0.47
C ILE A 156 18.98 -23.02 -0.53
N PHE A 157 17.97 -22.29 -0.06
CA PHE A 157 16.80 -21.86 -0.84
C PHE A 157 16.71 -20.33 -0.91
N PRO A 158 17.59 -19.66 -1.67
CA PRO A 158 17.67 -18.20 -1.68
C PRO A 158 16.39 -17.52 -2.16
N PHE A 159 15.52 -18.17 -2.92
CA PHE A 159 14.21 -17.67 -3.32
C PHE A 159 13.21 -17.57 -2.15
N LEU A 160 13.51 -18.15 -0.98
CA LEU A 160 12.72 -17.97 0.24
C LEU A 160 13.10 -16.70 0.99
N ASN A 161 14.20 -16.05 0.60
CA ASN A 161 14.66 -14.80 1.18
C ASN A 161 14.39 -13.66 0.20
N ASP A 162 13.50 -12.75 0.57
CA ASP A 162 13.22 -11.55 -0.19
C ASP A 162 14.44 -10.60 -0.14
N SER A 163 15.43 -10.83 -1.03
CA SER A 163 16.58 -9.95 -1.23
C SER A 163 16.40 -9.14 -2.50
N PHE A 164 16.31 -7.83 -2.37
CA PHE A 164 16.06 -6.94 -3.50
C PHE A 164 17.35 -6.33 -4.02
N ASP A 165 17.41 -6.13 -5.33
CA ASP A 165 18.51 -5.42 -5.98
C ASP A 165 18.32 -3.92 -5.83
N LEU A 166 17.04 -3.46 -5.93
CA LEU A 166 16.64 -2.07 -5.74
C LEU A 166 15.37 -1.99 -4.89
N ILE A 167 15.28 -0.94 -4.07
CA ILE A 167 14.07 -0.53 -3.36
C ILE A 167 13.81 0.94 -3.69
N ILE A 168 12.56 1.34 -3.90
CA ILE A 168 12.21 2.76 -4.07
C ILE A 168 11.86 3.41 -2.75
N SER A 169 12.09 4.71 -2.66
CA SER A 169 11.68 5.55 -1.53
C SER A 169 11.22 6.92 -2.00
N SER A 170 10.53 7.66 -1.13
CA SER A 170 10.04 9.00 -1.44
C SER A 170 10.90 10.13 -0.89
N SER A 171 11.80 9.85 0.05
CA SER A 171 12.69 10.84 0.65
C SER A 171 13.87 10.20 1.35
N LYS A 172 14.82 11.03 1.82
CA LYS A 172 15.96 10.58 2.62
C LYS A 172 15.53 9.92 3.93
N GLU A 173 14.48 10.43 4.58
CA GLU A 173 13.93 9.83 5.80
C GLU A 173 13.39 8.42 5.53
N VAL A 174 12.60 8.27 4.46
CA VAL A 174 12.06 6.97 4.06
C VAL A 174 13.17 6.02 3.63
N THR A 175 14.22 6.51 2.96
CA THR A 175 15.42 5.72 2.64
C THR A 175 16.05 5.10 3.88
N GLN A 176 16.21 5.87 4.97
CA GLN A 176 16.77 5.37 6.23
C GLN A 176 15.89 4.28 6.86
N ARG A 177 14.56 4.48 6.89
CA ARG A 177 13.59 3.49 7.40
C ARG A 177 13.63 2.20 6.57
N MET A 178 13.65 2.32 5.24
CA MET A 178 13.74 1.16 4.35
C MET A 178 15.08 0.42 4.51
N ALA A 179 16.20 1.13 4.63
CA ALA A 179 17.51 0.52 4.85
C ALA A 179 17.55 -0.33 6.13
N SER A 180 17.03 0.21 7.23
CA SER A 180 16.91 -0.50 8.51
C SER A 180 15.95 -1.68 8.39
N ALA A 181 14.73 -1.44 7.92
CA ALA A 181 13.66 -2.43 7.87
C ALA A 181 13.97 -3.63 6.96
N PHE A 182 14.67 -3.42 5.86
CA PHE A 182 15.07 -4.48 4.94
C PHE A 182 16.49 -4.99 5.17
N ARG A 183 17.26 -4.36 6.06
CA ARG A 183 18.69 -4.65 6.29
C ARG A 183 19.47 -4.64 4.98
N ILE A 184 19.26 -3.61 4.18
CA ILE A 184 19.87 -3.43 2.86
C ILE A 184 20.76 -2.19 2.84
N ASP A 185 21.80 -2.21 2.02
CA ASP A 185 22.65 -1.04 1.81
C ASP A 185 21.83 0.13 1.25
N PRO A 186 21.89 1.32 1.87
CA PRO A 186 21.19 2.50 1.37
C PRO A 186 21.46 2.84 -0.10
N VAL A 187 22.62 2.48 -0.65
CA VAL A 187 22.96 2.69 -2.07
C VAL A 187 22.00 1.97 -3.04
N LYS A 188 21.34 0.91 -2.57
CA LYS A 188 20.32 0.17 -3.31
C LYS A 188 18.91 0.75 -3.18
N ILE A 189 18.76 1.87 -2.46
CA ILE A 189 17.47 2.51 -2.28
C ILE A 189 17.45 3.80 -3.08
N ILE A 190 16.50 3.92 -4.00
CA ILE A 190 16.44 5.03 -4.95
C ILE A 190 15.30 5.97 -4.58
N GLU A 191 15.61 7.24 -4.37
CA GLU A 191 14.63 8.27 -4.07
C GLU A 191 13.92 8.74 -5.34
N THR A 192 12.92 7.99 -5.77
CA THR A 192 12.13 8.28 -6.98
C THR A 192 10.73 8.82 -6.68
N GLY A 193 10.27 8.70 -5.44
CA GLY A 193 8.86 8.76 -5.08
C GLY A 193 8.14 7.43 -5.40
N TYR A 194 6.82 7.39 -5.20
CA TYR A 194 6.00 6.21 -5.36
C TYR A 194 5.01 6.36 -6.51
N PRO A 195 4.76 5.33 -7.35
CA PRO A 195 3.79 5.36 -8.43
C PRO A 195 2.37 5.80 -8.02
N ARG A 196 1.94 5.46 -6.79
CA ARG A 196 0.65 5.88 -6.25
C ARG A 196 0.50 7.39 -6.15
N MET A 197 1.61 8.14 -5.98
CA MET A 197 1.58 9.60 -5.91
C MET A 197 1.22 10.20 -7.27
N ASP A 198 1.73 9.63 -8.36
CA ASP A 198 1.31 10.03 -9.72
C ASP A 198 -0.19 9.83 -9.89
N ARG A 199 -0.72 8.71 -9.36
CA ARG A 199 -2.14 8.40 -9.42
C ARG A 199 -2.98 9.36 -8.59
N ILE A 200 -2.56 9.67 -7.35
CA ILE A 200 -3.28 10.59 -6.45
C ILE A 200 -3.29 12.02 -7.02
N LEU A 201 -2.21 12.46 -7.66
CA LEU A 201 -2.10 13.78 -8.29
C LEU A 201 -2.69 13.85 -9.71
N ALA A 202 -3.02 12.71 -10.32
CA ALA A 202 -3.61 12.70 -11.66
C ALA A 202 -4.91 13.50 -11.72
N PRO A 203 -5.23 14.11 -12.86
CA PRO A 203 -6.50 14.80 -13.07
C PRO A 203 -7.71 13.91 -12.71
N LYS A 204 -8.72 14.50 -12.08
CA LYS A 204 -9.89 13.74 -11.57
C LYS A 204 -10.64 12.95 -12.63
N ASP A 205 -10.64 13.39 -13.88
CA ASP A 205 -11.24 12.71 -15.03
C ASP A 205 -10.49 11.46 -15.49
N GLU A 206 -9.22 11.29 -15.12
CA GLU A 206 -8.48 10.05 -15.35
C GLU A 206 -8.90 8.90 -14.40
N HIS A 207 -9.69 9.19 -13.35
CA HIS A 207 -10.24 8.22 -12.40
C HIS A 207 -11.58 7.63 -12.86
N LEU A 208 -11.71 7.31 -14.14
CA LEU A 208 -12.98 6.92 -14.79
C LEU A 208 -13.66 5.68 -14.20
N ASN A 209 -12.92 4.81 -13.52
CA ASN A 209 -13.48 3.59 -12.91
C ASN A 209 -14.40 3.86 -11.71
N LEU A 210 -14.54 5.12 -11.28
CA LEU A 210 -15.33 5.56 -10.13
C LEU A 210 -16.53 6.45 -10.53
N ILE A 211 -16.99 6.37 -11.78
CA ILE A 211 -18.06 7.24 -12.30
C ILE A 211 -19.32 7.20 -11.45
N ASN A 212 -19.73 6.02 -10.99
CA ASN A 212 -20.93 5.87 -10.16
C ASN A 212 -20.74 6.51 -8.79
N LEU A 213 -19.62 6.25 -8.10
CA LEU A 213 -19.29 6.89 -6.83
C LEU A 213 -19.19 8.41 -6.96
N ARG A 214 -18.66 8.92 -8.08
CA ARG A 214 -18.57 10.37 -8.32
C ARG A 214 -19.94 11.02 -8.47
N GLN A 215 -20.92 10.34 -9.08
CA GLN A 215 -22.29 10.84 -9.17
C GLN A 215 -22.95 10.92 -7.80
N GLU A 216 -22.85 9.86 -6.98
CA GLU A 216 -23.36 9.83 -5.63
C GLU A 216 -22.69 10.89 -4.73
N TRP A 217 -21.35 11.04 -4.85
CA TRP A 217 -20.60 12.02 -4.05
C TRP A 217 -20.88 13.46 -4.47
N SER A 218 -21.28 13.71 -5.72
CA SER A 218 -21.62 15.07 -6.20
C SER A 218 -22.87 15.67 -5.55
N GLU A 219 -23.67 14.86 -4.85
CA GLU A 219 -24.81 15.33 -4.09
C GLU A 219 -24.40 16.07 -2.81
N PHE A 220 -23.15 15.85 -2.34
CA PHE A 220 -22.61 16.46 -1.13
C PHE A 220 -21.62 17.58 -1.47
N GLY A 221 -21.69 18.68 -0.71
CA GLY A 221 -20.78 19.79 -0.88
C GLY A 221 -19.38 19.54 -0.31
N LYS A 222 -19.23 18.59 0.63
CA LYS A 222 -17.97 18.22 1.27
C LYS A 222 -17.89 16.70 1.49
N ILE A 223 -16.78 16.12 1.10
CA ILE A 223 -16.52 14.69 1.23
C ILE A 223 -15.48 14.45 2.31
N ILE A 224 -15.85 13.73 3.33
CA ILE A 224 -15.00 13.31 4.43
C ILE A 224 -14.73 11.82 4.28
N LEU A 225 -13.48 11.41 4.41
CA LEU A 225 -13.10 9.99 4.44
C LEU A 225 -12.59 9.62 5.82
N TYR A 226 -13.21 8.66 6.48
CA TYR A 226 -12.67 8.00 7.68
C TYR A 226 -12.03 6.67 7.28
N ALA A 227 -10.71 6.58 7.43
CA ALA A 227 -9.91 5.42 7.03
C ALA A 227 -8.98 4.96 8.18
N PRO A 228 -9.51 4.27 9.21
CA PRO A 228 -8.71 3.83 10.33
C PRO A 228 -7.83 2.63 9.98
N THR A 229 -6.73 2.48 10.74
CA THR A 229 -5.84 1.32 10.66
C THR A 229 -6.54 0.04 11.13
N HIS A 230 -6.17 -1.08 10.52
CA HIS A 230 -6.55 -2.42 10.96
C HIS A 230 -6.10 -2.70 12.41
N ARG A 231 -6.93 -3.39 13.20
CA ARG A 231 -6.62 -3.93 14.53
C ARG A 231 -6.56 -5.46 14.48
N LYS A 232 -5.51 -6.07 15.05
CA LYS A 232 -5.32 -7.54 15.01
C LYS A 232 -6.24 -8.28 15.93
N GLU A 233 -6.55 -7.72 17.09
CA GLU A 233 -7.35 -8.36 18.14
C GLU A 233 -8.43 -7.41 18.65
N GLY A 234 -9.54 -7.98 19.12
CA GLY A 234 -10.65 -7.23 19.71
C GLY A 234 -11.88 -7.15 18.81
N ASN A 235 -12.78 -6.25 19.13
CA ASN A 235 -14.10 -6.10 18.53
C ASN A 235 -14.10 -5.54 17.07
N GLY A 236 -13.08 -5.89 16.25
CA GLY A 236 -13.07 -5.57 14.84
C GLY A 236 -13.13 -4.07 14.52
N GLY A 237 -12.58 -3.22 15.39
CA GLY A 237 -12.66 -1.77 15.25
C GLY A 237 -13.96 -1.15 15.78
N ALA A 238 -14.82 -1.92 16.45
CA ALA A 238 -16.04 -1.37 17.08
C ALA A 238 -15.70 -0.27 18.12
N SER A 239 -14.63 -0.46 18.90
CA SER A 239 -14.14 0.54 19.87
C SER A 239 -13.79 1.89 19.24
N LEU A 240 -13.49 1.94 17.95
CA LEU A 240 -13.22 3.20 17.24
C LEU A 240 -14.45 4.11 17.13
N PHE A 241 -15.63 3.58 17.41
CA PHE A 241 -16.90 4.31 17.36
C PHE A 241 -17.59 4.43 18.74
N ASP A 242 -17.00 3.93 19.84
CA ASP A 242 -17.63 3.87 21.15
C ASP A 242 -18.09 5.25 21.68
N SER A 243 -17.37 6.33 21.36
CA SER A 243 -17.73 7.69 21.76
C SER A 243 -18.56 8.44 20.71
N MET A 244 -19.00 7.77 19.62
CA MET A 244 -19.71 8.41 18.52
C MET A 244 -21.24 8.27 18.70
N ASP A 245 -21.95 9.40 18.84
CA ASP A 245 -23.38 9.44 18.61
C ASP A 245 -23.67 9.62 17.12
N PHE A 246 -23.99 8.50 16.46
CA PHE A 246 -24.22 8.49 15.01
C PHE A 246 -25.37 9.38 14.57
N GLN A 247 -26.41 9.55 15.40
CA GLN A 247 -27.57 10.38 15.06
C GLN A 247 -27.17 11.86 15.07
N ILE A 248 -26.53 12.31 16.15
CA ILE A 248 -26.05 13.69 16.28
C ILE A 248 -25.02 14.01 15.20
N PHE A 249 -24.10 13.07 14.94
CA PHE A 249 -23.06 13.26 13.93
C PHE A 249 -23.63 13.31 12.52
N ASN A 250 -24.63 12.47 12.20
CA ASN A 250 -25.31 12.51 10.90
C ASN A 250 -26.06 13.84 10.68
N GLU A 251 -26.75 14.35 11.72
CA GLU A 251 -27.42 15.66 11.68
C GLU A 251 -26.41 16.80 11.49
N PHE A 252 -25.25 16.72 12.18
CA PHE A 252 -24.16 17.68 11.99
C PHE A 252 -23.65 17.70 10.54
N LEU A 253 -23.42 16.52 9.94
CA LEU A 253 -22.98 16.40 8.55
C LEU A 253 -24.02 16.95 7.58
N SER A 254 -25.30 16.60 7.77
CA SER A 254 -26.40 17.07 6.94
C SER A 254 -26.54 18.60 6.98
N ASN A 255 -26.47 19.21 8.17
CA ASN A 255 -26.53 20.67 8.35
C ASN A 255 -25.36 21.42 7.67
N ASN A 256 -24.24 20.73 7.42
CA ASN A 256 -23.05 21.28 6.77
C ASN A 256 -22.91 20.88 5.29
N ASN A 257 -23.94 20.26 4.70
CA ASN A 257 -23.90 19.71 3.35
C ASN A 257 -22.66 18.82 3.11
N ALA A 258 -22.39 17.93 4.06
CA ALA A 258 -21.24 17.05 4.08
C ALA A 258 -21.65 15.58 4.20
N ALA A 259 -20.84 14.67 3.71
CA ALA A 259 -20.95 13.24 3.96
C ALA A 259 -19.63 12.64 4.44
N MET A 260 -19.71 11.70 5.38
CA MET A 260 -18.57 10.90 5.82
C MET A 260 -18.65 9.49 5.24
N PHE A 261 -17.65 9.13 4.47
CA PHE A 261 -17.44 7.80 3.92
C PHE A 261 -16.49 7.04 4.82
N ILE A 262 -16.86 5.83 5.24
CA ILE A 262 -16.04 4.97 6.11
C ILE A 262 -15.46 3.86 5.29
N LYS A 263 -14.14 3.80 5.16
CA LYS A 263 -13.41 2.72 4.49
C LYS A 263 -12.56 1.96 5.50
N MET A 264 -13.09 0.82 5.95
CA MET A 264 -12.36 -0.09 6.82
C MET A 264 -11.39 -0.96 6.01
N HIS A 265 -10.38 -1.54 6.68
CA HIS A 265 -9.50 -2.50 6.04
C HIS A 265 -10.26 -3.81 5.76
N TYR A 266 -9.98 -4.47 4.63
CA TYR A 266 -10.67 -5.68 4.15
C TYR A 266 -10.71 -6.87 5.16
N HIS A 267 -9.87 -6.89 6.18
CA HIS A 267 -9.92 -7.86 7.26
C HIS A 267 -10.92 -7.52 8.37
N HIS A 268 -11.48 -6.33 8.33
CA HIS A 268 -12.54 -5.88 9.21
C HIS A 268 -13.82 -5.68 8.43
N GLU A 269 -14.42 -6.78 7.99
CA GLU A 269 -15.89 -6.77 7.92
C GLU A 269 -16.33 -6.52 9.35
N LEU A 270 -16.73 -5.29 9.63
CA LEU A 270 -17.48 -5.01 10.84
C LEU A 270 -18.53 -6.11 10.94
N ASN A 271 -18.61 -6.79 12.08
CA ASN A 271 -19.80 -7.52 12.43
C ASN A 271 -20.94 -6.50 12.28
N ASN A 272 -21.53 -6.49 11.10
CA ASN A 272 -22.28 -5.39 10.48
C ASN A 272 -23.57 -4.99 11.20
N ASN A 273 -23.83 -5.54 12.40
CA ASN A 273 -25.07 -5.28 13.12
C ASN A 273 -25.23 -3.85 13.63
N TYR A 274 -24.15 -3.05 13.73
CA TYR A 274 -24.23 -1.71 14.28
C TYR A 274 -24.43 -0.61 13.21
N LEU A 275 -23.77 -0.71 12.06
CA LEU A 275 -23.86 0.30 10.99
C LEU A 275 -24.88 -0.07 9.90
N VAL A 276 -25.05 -1.36 9.61
CA VAL A 276 -25.94 -1.86 8.55
C VAL A 276 -27.43 -1.76 8.94
N ASN A 277 -27.77 -1.78 10.24
CA ASN A 277 -29.17 -1.71 10.67
C ASN A 277 -29.74 -0.27 10.81
N LYS A 278 -28.91 0.78 10.61
CA LYS A 278 -29.36 2.17 10.58
C LYS A 278 -28.83 2.82 9.30
N SER A 279 -29.69 3.03 8.32
CA SER A 279 -29.35 3.83 7.14
C SER A 279 -29.27 5.30 7.54
N PHE A 280 -28.05 5.80 7.73
CA PHE A 280 -27.79 7.23 7.84
C PHE A 280 -27.63 7.83 6.43
N SER A 281 -28.17 9.01 6.21
CA SER A 281 -28.08 9.66 4.89
C SER A 281 -26.68 10.20 4.57
N ASN A 282 -25.94 10.60 5.60
CA ASN A 282 -24.65 11.30 5.46
C ASN A 282 -23.46 10.53 6.06
N ILE A 283 -23.67 9.30 6.55
CA ILE A 283 -22.62 8.39 7.00
C ILE A 283 -22.73 7.10 6.17
N ILE A 284 -21.78 6.87 5.29
CA ILE A 284 -21.83 5.84 4.25
C ILE A 284 -20.64 4.90 4.40
N TYR A 285 -20.90 3.60 4.45
CA TYR A 285 -19.85 2.59 4.48
C TYR A 285 -19.45 2.19 3.07
N LEU A 286 -18.15 2.20 2.77
CA LEU A 286 -17.59 1.75 1.50
C LEU A 286 -17.12 0.30 1.60
N GLU A 287 -17.70 -0.57 0.79
CA GLU A 287 -17.27 -1.95 0.68
C GLU A 287 -15.95 -2.06 -0.12
N GLU A 288 -15.27 -3.20 0.03
CA GLU A 288 -14.06 -3.48 -0.74
C GLU A 288 -14.32 -3.57 -2.24
N SER A 289 -15.50 -4.06 -2.63
CA SER A 289 -15.96 -4.12 -4.02
C SER A 289 -16.10 -2.75 -4.67
N ASP A 290 -16.52 -1.73 -3.89
CA ASP A 290 -16.76 -0.37 -4.39
C ASP A 290 -15.44 0.36 -4.60
N VAL A 291 -14.51 0.20 -3.67
CA VAL A 291 -13.21 0.87 -3.65
C VAL A 291 -12.10 -0.14 -3.33
N PRO A 292 -11.65 -0.92 -4.29
CA PRO A 292 -10.55 -1.88 -4.09
C PRO A 292 -9.20 -1.23 -3.79
N ASP A 293 -8.99 0.01 -4.20
CA ASP A 293 -7.79 0.79 -3.92
C ASP A 293 -8.15 2.22 -3.48
N ILE A 294 -7.85 2.52 -2.22
CA ILE A 294 -8.15 3.80 -1.59
C ILE A 294 -7.50 4.99 -2.32
N ASN A 295 -6.33 4.79 -2.94
CA ASN A 295 -5.62 5.85 -3.65
C ASN A 295 -6.44 6.46 -4.79
N ASN A 296 -7.39 5.70 -5.34
CA ASN A 296 -8.26 6.20 -6.41
C ASN A 296 -9.29 7.23 -5.92
N ILE A 297 -9.67 7.20 -4.64
CA ILE A 297 -10.68 8.12 -4.09
C ILE A 297 -10.09 9.34 -3.37
N LEU A 298 -8.82 9.27 -2.93
CA LEU A 298 -8.19 10.36 -2.18
C LEU A 298 -8.29 11.72 -2.88
N PRO A 299 -8.17 11.86 -4.22
CA PRO A 299 -8.32 13.15 -4.90
C PRO A 299 -9.69 13.83 -4.71
N PHE A 300 -10.73 13.04 -4.45
CA PHE A 300 -12.10 13.52 -4.28
C PHE A 300 -12.46 13.87 -2.84
N VAL A 301 -11.63 13.44 -1.89
CA VAL A 301 -11.82 13.69 -0.46
C VAL A 301 -11.41 15.12 -0.12
N ASP A 302 -12.21 15.82 0.68
CA ASP A 302 -11.91 17.17 1.15
C ASP A 302 -11.28 17.18 2.54
N VAL A 303 -11.63 16.21 3.38
CA VAL A 303 -11.05 16.02 4.72
C VAL A 303 -10.81 14.55 4.97
N LEU A 304 -9.57 14.20 5.36
CA LEU A 304 -9.23 12.84 5.79
C LEU A 304 -9.27 12.77 7.33
N ILE A 305 -10.00 11.80 7.87
CA ILE A 305 -9.92 11.39 9.26
C ILE A 305 -9.21 10.04 9.28
N THR A 306 -8.12 9.92 10.01
CA THR A 306 -7.35 8.68 10.08
C THR A 306 -6.47 8.64 11.33
N ASP A 307 -5.95 7.45 11.64
CA ASP A 307 -5.06 7.21 12.78
C ASP A 307 -3.63 6.87 12.34
N TYR A 308 -3.06 5.78 12.83
CA TYR A 308 -1.70 5.31 12.55
C TYR A 308 -1.53 4.70 11.17
N SER A 309 -2.33 5.11 10.20
CA SER A 309 -2.37 4.57 8.85
C SER A 309 -1.36 5.23 7.92
N GLY A 310 -0.80 4.46 6.99
CA GLY A 310 0.02 5.01 5.91
C GLY A 310 -0.73 6.00 5.00
N VAL A 311 -2.06 5.90 4.94
CA VAL A 311 -2.89 6.83 4.16
C VAL A 311 -2.77 8.28 4.67
N LEU A 312 -2.47 8.49 5.96
CA LEU A 312 -2.16 9.80 6.51
C LEU A 312 -1.03 10.46 5.71
N LEU A 313 0.06 9.72 5.48
CA LEU A 313 1.22 10.21 4.77
C LEU A 313 0.96 10.31 3.25
N ASP A 314 0.22 9.37 2.68
CA ASP A 314 -0.15 9.41 1.26
C ASP A 314 -1.02 10.63 0.94
N TYR A 315 -1.93 11.03 1.84
CA TYR A 315 -2.84 12.17 1.64
C TYR A 315 -2.16 13.53 1.75
N LEU A 316 -0.99 13.61 2.41
CA LEU A 316 -0.22 14.87 2.54
C LEU A 316 0.10 15.51 1.18
N ILE A 317 0.25 14.69 0.11
CA ILE A 317 0.59 15.19 -1.23
C ILE A 317 -0.50 16.09 -1.84
N LEU A 318 -1.75 15.97 -1.34
CA LEU A 318 -2.89 16.77 -1.77
C LEU A 318 -2.99 18.12 -1.05
N ASP A 319 -2.22 18.34 0.01
CA ASP A 319 -2.26 19.52 0.90
C ASP A 319 -3.68 19.88 1.36
N LYS A 320 -4.51 18.88 1.62
CA LYS A 320 -5.87 19.03 2.13
C LYS A 320 -5.95 18.72 3.63
N PRO A 321 -6.99 19.21 4.35
CA PRO A 321 -7.15 19.01 5.78
C PRO A 321 -7.12 17.54 6.21
N ILE A 322 -6.39 17.26 7.31
CA ILE A 322 -6.30 15.95 7.95
C ILE A 322 -6.70 16.11 9.42
N ILE A 323 -7.54 15.23 9.91
CA ILE A 323 -7.84 15.07 11.33
C ILE A 323 -7.22 13.77 11.81
N PRO A 324 -6.04 13.80 12.43
CA PRO A 324 -5.45 12.63 13.05
C PRO A 324 -6.28 12.19 14.26
N THR A 325 -6.40 10.89 14.49
CA THR A 325 -7.06 10.32 15.67
C THR A 325 -6.15 9.40 16.45
N SER A 326 -6.31 9.37 17.78
CA SER A 326 -5.51 8.56 18.70
C SER A 326 -6.35 7.85 19.75
N PHE A 327 -7.54 7.36 19.38
CA PHE A 327 -8.55 6.80 20.29
C PHE A 327 -8.04 5.65 21.14
N ASP A 328 -7.10 4.85 20.63
CA ASP A 328 -6.57 3.63 21.25
C ASP A 328 -5.04 3.50 21.10
N LEU A 329 -4.33 4.63 21.01
CA LEU A 329 -2.88 4.66 20.70
C LEU A 329 -2.05 3.77 21.61
N GLU A 330 -2.26 3.83 22.93
CA GLU A 330 -1.49 3.03 23.89
C GLU A 330 -1.66 1.53 23.71
N ASP A 331 -2.90 1.09 23.47
CA ASP A 331 -3.19 -0.32 23.25
C ASP A 331 -2.65 -0.77 21.88
N TYR A 332 -2.80 0.06 20.86
CA TYR A 332 -2.28 -0.23 19.53
C TYR A 332 -0.77 -0.46 19.52
N ILE A 333 -0.01 0.43 20.15
CA ILE A 333 1.47 0.33 20.21
C ILE A 333 1.90 -0.94 20.98
N LYS A 334 1.15 -1.34 22.02
CA LYS A 334 1.48 -2.53 22.83
C LYS A 334 1.15 -3.86 22.11
N THR A 335 0.06 -3.88 21.36
CA THR A 335 -0.52 -5.15 20.85
C THR A 335 -0.28 -5.37 19.36
N ASP A 336 -0.32 -4.31 18.57
CA ASP A 336 -0.29 -4.39 17.13
C ASP A 336 1.08 -4.11 16.53
N ARG A 337 1.56 -2.87 16.62
CA ARG A 337 2.81 -2.45 15.99
C ARG A 337 3.34 -1.14 16.55
N GLU A 338 4.64 -1.10 16.82
CA GLU A 338 5.34 0.14 17.18
C GLU A 338 5.38 1.13 16.00
N LEU A 339 5.41 2.41 16.31
CA LEU A 339 5.67 3.48 15.35
C LEU A 339 7.18 3.78 15.28
N TYR A 340 7.64 4.40 14.17
CA TYR A 340 9.03 4.89 14.08
C TYR A 340 9.28 6.08 15.00
N GLU A 341 8.25 6.88 15.24
CA GLU A 341 8.29 8.08 16.07
C GLU A 341 7.07 8.16 16.97
N ASP A 342 7.10 9.04 17.94
CA ASP A 342 5.92 9.39 18.73
C ASP A 342 4.82 9.95 17.86
N TYR A 343 3.59 9.47 18.03
CA TYR A 343 2.48 9.87 17.16
C TYR A 343 2.08 11.32 17.39
N SER A 344 2.04 11.76 18.63
CA SER A 344 1.68 13.14 18.96
C SER A 344 2.71 14.13 18.41
N GLU A 345 4.01 13.77 18.43
CA GLU A 345 5.06 14.56 17.79
C GLU A 345 4.87 14.58 16.27
N THR A 346 4.56 13.42 15.66
CA THR A 346 4.33 13.31 14.21
C THR A 346 3.22 14.24 13.73
N VAL A 347 2.14 14.37 14.49
CA VAL A 347 0.98 15.20 14.12
C VAL A 347 0.96 16.55 14.85
N LEU A 348 2.07 16.94 15.49
CA LEU A 348 2.26 18.19 16.25
C LEU A 348 1.14 18.45 17.29
N GLY A 349 0.68 17.40 17.97
CA GLY A 349 -0.35 17.49 19.00
C GLY A 349 -1.74 17.88 18.47
N THR A 350 -2.00 17.66 17.18
CA THR A 350 -3.31 17.98 16.57
C THR A 350 -4.30 16.81 16.58
N ASP A 351 -3.92 15.67 17.16
CA ASP A 351 -4.75 14.47 17.22
C ASP A 351 -5.97 14.60 18.13
N CYS A 352 -7.03 13.94 17.73
CA CYS A 352 -8.30 13.86 18.45
C CYS A 352 -8.40 12.53 19.20
N ASN A 353 -8.85 12.58 20.47
CA ASN A 353 -8.97 11.42 21.35
C ASN A 353 -10.40 10.87 21.44
N ASN A 354 -11.38 11.55 20.87
CA ASN A 354 -12.78 11.15 20.81
C ASN A 354 -13.53 11.85 19.66
N TRP A 355 -14.77 11.41 19.40
CA TRP A 355 -15.57 11.92 18.29
C TRP A 355 -16.08 13.35 18.51
N ASP A 356 -16.24 13.81 19.74
CA ASP A 356 -16.61 15.21 20.00
C ASP A 356 -15.50 16.17 19.53
N GLN A 357 -14.23 15.81 19.78
CA GLN A 357 -13.10 16.57 19.28
C GLN A 357 -13.02 16.53 17.74
N VAL A 358 -13.29 15.36 17.12
CA VAL A 358 -13.36 15.24 15.66
C VAL A 358 -14.44 16.16 15.08
N GLN A 359 -15.65 16.16 15.67
CA GLN A 359 -16.75 17.02 15.21
C GLN A 359 -16.40 18.50 15.34
N ASN A 360 -15.82 18.92 16.46
CA ASN A 360 -15.36 20.29 16.65
C ASN A 360 -14.29 20.68 15.62
N ARG A 361 -13.35 19.78 15.33
CA ARG A 361 -12.30 20.00 14.33
C ARG A 361 -12.88 20.11 12.93
N LEU A 362 -13.88 19.29 12.57
CA LEU A 362 -14.61 19.42 11.30
C LEU A 362 -15.30 20.77 11.20
N GLN A 363 -15.94 21.22 12.28
CA GLN A 363 -16.59 22.54 12.32
C GLN A 363 -15.58 23.66 12.08
N ASP A 364 -14.40 23.61 12.70
CA ASP A 364 -13.32 24.59 12.48
C ASP A 364 -12.88 24.60 11.00
N ILE A 365 -12.64 23.41 10.42
CA ILE A 365 -12.27 23.27 9.01
C ILE A 365 -13.36 23.85 8.10
N PHE A 366 -14.63 23.61 8.38
CA PHE A 366 -15.75 24.15 7.59
C PHE A 366 -15.87 25.67 7.67
N LEU A 367 -15.37 26.26 8.76
CA LEU A 367 -15.26 27.72 8.95
C LEU A 367 -13.95 28.30 8.37
N GLY A 368 -13.08 27.46 7.79
CA GLY A 368 -11.80 27.86 7.20
C GLY A 368 -10.62 27.84 8.17
N ASN A 369 -10.78 27.31 9.37
CA ASN A 369 -9.73 27.20 10.39
C ASN A 369 -9.12 25.79 10.39
N ASP A 370 -8.12 25.57 9.56
CA ASP A 370 -7.43 24.27 9.45
C ASP A 370 -6.16 24.25 10.31
N LEU A 371 -6.22 23.59 11.46
CA LEU A 371 -5.06 23.43 12.35
C LEU A 371 -4.03 22.42 11.85
N SER A 372 -4.34 21.65 10.82
CA SER A 372 -3.41 20.66 10.26
C SER A 372 -2.34 21.24 9.32
N ILE A 373 -2.42 22.52 8.96
CA ILE A 373 -1.52 23.16 7.98
C ILE A 373 -0.04 23.01 8.37
N SER A 374 0.29 23.27 9.64
CA SER A 374 1.70 23.26 10.10
C SER A 374 2.30 21.88 10.00
N PHE A 375 1.63 20.85 10.52
CA PHE A 375 2.16 19.50 10.46
C PHE A 375 2.18 18.95 9.04
N ARG A 376 1.18 19.27 8.20
CA ARG A 376 1.17 18.86 6.79
C ARG A 376 2.39 19.39 6.04
N LYS A 377 2.74 20.67 6.22
CA LYS A 377 3.92 21.27 5.60
C LYS A 377 5.23 20.61 6.07
N GLU A 378 5.36 20.40 7.37
CA GLU A 378 6.54 19.73 7.95
C GLU A 378 6.67 18.30 7.44
N MET A 379 5.60 17.51 7.55
CA MET A 379 5.60 16.13 7.09
C MET A 379 5.79 16.01 5.57
N SER A 380 5.16 16.88 4.79
CA SER A 380 5.34 16.89 3.34
C SER A 380 6.81 17.12 2.95
N THR A 381 7.47 18.10 3.57
CA THR A 381 8.90 18.37 3.35
C THR A 381 9.79 17.17 3.77
N ARG A 382 9.39 16.45 4.80
CA ARG A 382 10.15 15.34 5.36
C ARG A 382 10.00 14.06 4.53
N TYR A 383 8.77 13.77 4.07
CA TYR A 383 8.44 12.50 3.43
C TYR A 383 8.43 12.53 1.91
N PHE A 384 8.44 13.71 1.29
CA PHE A 384 8.45 13.84 -0.18
C PHE A 384 9.61 14.67 -0.67
N LYS A 385 10.46 14.06 -1.47
CA LYS A 385 11.48 14.76 -2.25
C LYS A 385 10.87 15.42 -3.50
N TYR A 386 9.83 14.81 -4.03
CA TYR A 386 9.12 15.24 -5.24
C TYR A 386 7.63 15.36 -4.97
N LEU A 387 7.02 16.45 -5.42
CA LEU A 387 5.59 16.73 -5.34
C LEU A 387 5.00 16.90 -6.76
N ASP A 388 5.37 16.02 -7.66
CA ASP A 388 4.97 16.01 -9.06
C ASP A 388 4.42 14.63 -9.48
N THR A 389 4.10 14.46 -10.77
CA THR A 389 3.55 13.24 -11.37
C THR A 389 4.57 12.44 -12.19
N ASP A 390 5.86 12.62 -11.95
CA ASP A 390 6.93 11.95 -12.68
C ASP A 390 7.59 10.79 -11.92
N ASN A 391 6.92 10.26 -10.87
CA ASN A 391 7.51 9.20 -10.04
C ASN A 391 7.71 7.90 -10.84
N CYS A 392 6.71 7.48 -11.63
CA CYS A 392 6.83 6.33 -12.53
C CYS A 392 7.98 6.49 -13.53
N LYS A 393 8.10 7.67 -14.11
CA LYS A 393 9.18 8.02 -15.06
C LYS A 393 10.55 7.84 -14.40
N ARG A 394 10.77 8.44 -13.23
CA ARG A 394 12.03 8.34 -12.48
C ARG A 394 12.40 6.89 -12.12
N ILE A 395 11.41 6.08 -11.76
CA ILE A 395 11.65 4.64 -11.51
C ILE A 395 12.15 3.96 -12.77
N ILE A 396 11.48 4.18 -13.91
CA ILE A 396 11.86 3.58 -15.19
C ILE A 396 13.27 4.01 -15.60
N GLU A 397 13.58 5.29 -15.54
CA GLU A 397 14.92 5.83 -15.86
C GLU A 397 16.00 5.21 -14.96
N SER A 398 15.74 5.10 -13.66
CA SER A 398 16.69 4.49 -12.72
C SER A 398 16.91 3.01 -13.00
N VAL A 399 15.85 2.25 -13.30
CA VAL A 399 15.94 0.82 -13.62
C VAL A 399 16.65 0.62 -14.96
N THR A 400 16.33 1.40 -15.98
CA THR A 400 16.96 1.34 -17.31
C THR A 400 18.45 1.65 -17.21
N HIS A 401 18.83 2.67 -16.45
CA HIS A 401 20.25 2.99 -16.17
C HIS A 401 20.95 1.81 -15.47
N HIS A 402 20.31 1.18 -14.50
CA HIS A 402 20.88 0.03 -13.76
C HIS A 402 21.09 -1.21 -14.65
N LEU A 403 20.26 -1.38 -15.67
CA LEU A 403 20.39 -2.43 -16.68
C LEU A 403 21.35 -2.08 -17.81
N ASN A 404 21.90 -0.85 -17.84
CA ASN A 404 22.69 -0.29 -18.96
C ASN A 404 21.93 -0.32 -20.30
N LEU A 405 20.60 -0.14 -20.26
CA LEU A 405 19.76 -0.04 -21.45
C LEU A 405 19.67 1.41 -21.94
N PRO A 406 19.42 1.63 -23.25
CA PRO A 406 19.11 2.97 -23.75
C PRO A 406 17.80 3.49 -23.14
N LEU A 407 17.74 4.79 -22.85
CA LEU A 407 16.58 5.50 -22.26
C LEU A 407 15.42 5.66 -23.26
#